data_b7a1079ba854fcc958e85d5f2806ec78
#
_entry.id   b7a1079ba854fcc958e85d5f2806ec78
#
_cell.length_a   1.000
_cell.length_b   1.000
_cell.length_c   1.000
_cell.angle_alpha   90.00
_cell.angle_beta   90.00
_cell.angle_gamma   90.00
#
_symmetry.space_group_name_H-M   'P 1'
#
loop_
_entity.id
_entity.type
_entity.pdbx_description
1 polymer ?
#
loop_
_entity_poly.entity_id
_entity_poly.type
_entity_poly.pdbx_seq_one_letter_code
_entity_poly.pdbx_strand_id
1 'polypeptide(L)'
;GKQVNVYGGMAGDDYAFKQQYVFTNNKESNRGMVVLAVDEDKIMIRGKATCGWKAVGTERIVTKSEGNHVYTVDNIPVLDLTIKYGGLENIKEKDPEVAMEIAVNFPLQLQREFGDPVMRPGLLVDWNDHSFYCSGSVPQGSKVRFSIPPDFDVMEKVITGVQALKAAEMPEADAVVVFSCAGRILALGPLMNQEIEGIKNVWNAPMAGMFSNAELARATGGNLEMHNCTTCCVALKEK
;
A
#
# COMPACT_ATOMS: atom_id res chain seq x y z
N GLY A 1 -23.18 0.25 15.38
CA GLY A 1 -23.25 -1.08 14.76
C GLY A 1 -21.97 -1.86 14.97
N LYS A 2 -22.01 -3.19 14.88
CA LYS A 2 -20.81 -4.04 14.97
C LYS A 2 -19.86 -3.66 13.82
N GLN A 3 -18.61 -3.41 14.11
CA GLN A 3 -17.62 -3.05 13.11
C GLN A 3 -17.21 -4.31 12.35
N VAL A 4 -17.46 -4.35 11.04
CA VAL A 4 -17.10 -5.50 10.19
C VAL A 4 -15.64 -5.38 9.79
N ASN A 5 -14.90 -6.47 9.90
CA ASN A 5 -13.55 -6.56 9.36
C ASN A 5 -13.62 -6.76 7.84
N VAL A 6 -12.85 -5.97 7.11
CA VAL A 6 -12.74 -6.08 5.64
C VAL A 6 -11.28 -6.14 5.27
N TYR A 7 -10.93 -7.12 4.44
CA TYR A 7 -9.58 -7.32 3.91
C TYR A 7 -9.69 -7.61 2.42
N GLY A 8 -8.73 -7.13 1.65
CA GLY A 8 -8.74 -7.40 0.22
C GLY A 8 -7.68 -6.65 -0.56
N GLY A 9 -7.73 -6.83 -1.87
CA GLY A 9 -6.86 -6.15 -2.82
C GLY A 9 -7.61 -5.77 -4.08
N MET A 10 -7.19 -4.67 -4.71
CA MET A 10 -7.69 -4.23 -5.99
C MET A 10 -6.95 -4.97 -7.10
N ALA A 11 -7.69 -5.52 -8.06
CA ALA A 11 -7.11 -6.18 -9.22
C ALA A 11 -6.17 -5.24 -9.99
N GLY A 12 -5.11 -5.80 -10.58
CA GLY A 12 -4.12 -5.11 -11.40
C GLY A 12 -4.00 -5.73 -12.80
N ASP A 13 -3.21 -5.10 -13.67
CA ASP A 13 -2.97 -5.51 -15.05
C ASP A 13 -1.52 -5.20 -15.44
N ASP A 14 -0.56 -5.97 -15.08
CA ASP A 14 0.87 -5.88 -15.49
C ASP A 14 1.41 -4.44 -15.68
N TYR A 15 0.97 -3.49 -14.84
CA TYR A 15 1.27 -2.05 -14.87
C TYR A 15 0.79 -1.29 -16.13
N ALA A 16 -0.08 -1.88 -16.95
CA ALA A 16 -0.61 -1.21 -18.12
C ALA A 16 -1.69 -0.17 -17.78
N PHE A 17 -2.34 -0.30 -16.62
CA PHE A 17 -3.42 0.55 -16.12
C PHE A 17 -4.58 0.74 -17.11
N LYS A 18 -4.83 -0.30 -17.95
CA LYS A 18 -5.84 -0.24 -19.02
C LYS A 18 -7.14 -0.89 -18.59
N GLN A 19 -7.06 -2.12 -18.07
CA GLN A 19 -8.26 -2.90 -17.75
C GLN A 19 -7.96 -3.97 -16.72
N GLN A 20 -8.74 -4.00 -15.63
CA GLN A 20 -8.64 -4.99 -14.57
C GLN A 20 -9.92 -5.81 -14.52
N TYR A 21 -9.81 -7.05 -14.09
CA TYR A 21 -10.95 -7.97 -14.01
C TYR A 21 -11.07 -8.59 -12.63
N VAL A 22 -12.31 -8.79 -12.21
CA VAL A 22 -12.68 -9.68 -11.13
C VAL A 22 -13.56 -10.82 -11.69
N PHE A 23 -13.44 -12.00 -11.14
CA PHE A 23 -14.18 -13.16 -11.66
C PHE A 23 -14.56 -14.14 -10.56
N THR A 24 -15.60 -14.89 -10.85
CA THR A 24 -16.03 -16.11 -10.14
C THR A 24 -15.99 -17.27 -11.12
N ASN A 25 -16.37 -18.47 -10.68
CA ASN A 25 -16.42 -19.64 -11.56
C ASN A 25 -17.27 -19.44 -12.83
N ASN A 26 -18.27 -18.55 -12.77
CA ASN A 26 -19.29 -18.42 -13.82
C ASN A 26 -19.45 -16.99 -14.36
N LYS A 27 -18.73 -16.02 -13.82
CA LYS A 27 -18.87 -14.60 -14.20
C LYS A 27 -17.54 -13.88 -14.12
N GLU A 28 -17.32 -12.95 -15.02
CA GLU A 28 -16.25 -11.98 -14.99
C GLU A 28 -16.80 -10.55 -15.14
N SER A 29 -16.08 -9.56 -14.65
CA SER A 29 -16.42 -8.15 -14.80
C SER A 29 -15.15 -7.29 -14.71
N ASN A 30 -15.08 -6.28 -15.58
CA ASN A 30 -14.09 -5.21 -15.48
C ASN A 30 -14.57 -4.01 -14.64
N ARG A 31 -15.80 -4.10 -14.09
CA ARG A 31 -16.41 -3.10 -13.20
C ARG A 31 -17.19 -3.82 -12.12
N GLY A 32 -16.50 -4.21 -11.05
CA GLY A 32 -17.17 -4.93 -9.96
C GLY A 32 -16.24 -5.28 -8.82
N MET A 33 -16.78 -6.00 -7.85
CA MET A 33 -16.04 -6.62 -6.78
C MET A 33 -16.51 -8.06 -6.57
N VAL A 34 -15.59 -8.91 -6.13
CA VAL A 34 -15.89 -10.25 -5.60
C VAL A 34 -15.68 -10.21 -4.10
N VAL A 35 -16.65 -10.72 -3.35
CA VAL A 35 -16.61 -10.73 -1.89
C VAL A 35 -16.81 -12.15 -1.40
N LEU A 36 -15.92 -12.59 -0.50
CA LEU A 36 -16.10 -13.77 0.33
C LEU A 36 -16.59 -13.31 1.72
N ALA A 37 -17.82 -13.61 2.05
CA ALA A 37 -18.35 -13.37 3.40
C ALA A 37 -18.00 -14.55 4.32
N VAL A 38 -17.43 -14.24 5.47
CA VAL A 38 -16.99 -15.22 6.48
C VAL A 38 -17.87 -15.06 7.72
N ASP A 39 -18.41 -16.18 8.22
CA ASP A 39 -19.13 -16.24 9.47
C ASP A 39 -18.12 -16.24 10.63
N GLU A 40 -18.00 -15.11 11.31
CA GLU A 40 -17.04 -14.95 12.42
C GLU A 40 -17.39 -15.81 13.65
N ASP A 41 -18.56 -16.40 13.73
CA ASP A 41 -18.89 -17.36 14.80
C ASP A 41 -18.21 -18.72 14.56
N LYS A 42 -17.84 -19.02 13.31
CA LYS A 42 -17.18 -20.28 12.91
C LYS A 42 -15.71 -20.12 12.57
N ILE A 43 -15.35 -19.01 11.97
CA ILE A 43 -13.99 -18.75 11.51
C ILE A 43 -13.51 -17.43 12.08
N MET A 44 -12.45 -17.47 12.86
CA MET A 44 -11.73 -16.28 13.27
C MET A 44 -10.94 -15.75 12.10
N ILE A 45 -11.06 -14.44 11.80
CA ILE A 45 -10.31 -13.76 10.76
C ILE A 45 -9.61 -12.54 11.36
N ARG A 46 -8.30 -12.45 11.17
CA ARG A 46 -7.48 -11.31 11.60
C ARG A 46 -6.50 -10.95 10.52
N GLY A 47 -6.30 -9.67 10.33
CA GLY A 47 -5.38 -9.21 9.29
C GLY A 47 -4.88 -7.79 9.55
N LYS A 48 -3.81 -7.45 8.86
CA LYS A 48 -3.13 -6.18 9.02
C LYS A 48 -2.44 -5.76 7.73
N ALA A 49 -2.52 -4.47 7.41
CA ALA A 49 -1.71 -3.85 6.38
C ALA A 49 -0.42 -3.28 7.02
N THR A 50 0.72 -3.60 6.43
CA THR A 50 2.03 -3.08 6.85
C THR A 50 2.76 -2.54 5.62
N CYS A 51 3.29 -1.31 5.72
CA CYS A 51 4.06 -0.68 4.65
C CYS A 51 5.56 -0.91 4.82
N GLY A 52 6.16 -0.19 5.73
CA GLY A 52 7.59 -0.28 6.05
C GLY A 52 8.45 0.85 5.51
N TRP A 53 8.02 1.65 4.51
CA TRP A 53 8.80 2.78 4.01
C TRP A 53 9.17 3.77 5.11
N LYS A 54 10.42 4.21 5.10
CA LYS A 54 10.92 5.20 6.05
C LYS A 54 10.58 6.61 5.57
N ALA A 55 10.17 7.47 6.51
CA ALA A 55 9.96 8.87 6.23
C ALA A 55 11.26 9.67 6.29
N VAL A 56 11.36 10.71 5.47
CA VAL A 56 12.44 11.68 5.47
C VAL A 56 11.91 13.09 5.71
N GLY A 57 12.72 13.92 6.32
CA GLY A 57 12.36 15.30 6.62
C GLY A 57 11.29 15.45 7.70
N THR A 58 10.78 16.67 7.85
CA THR A 58 9.71 17.03 8.79
C THR A 58 8.34 16.85 8.15
N GLU A 59 7.29 16.87 8.97
CA GLU A 59 5.90 16.94 8.54
C GLU A 59 5.66 18.25 7.78
N ARG A 60 4.88 18.17 6.68
CA ARG A 60 4.53 19.25 5.78
C ARG A 60 3.05 19.27 5.50
N ILE A 61 2.54 20.38 4.97
CA ILE A 61 1.12 20.57 4.69
C ILE A 61 0.89 20.52 3.18
N VAL A 62 -0.08 19.73 2.73
CA VAL A 62 -0.60 19.79 1.37
C VAL A 62 -1.38 21.09 1.20
N THR A 63 -0.78 22.05 0.50
CA THR A 63 -1.36 23.41 0.37
C THR A 63 -2.33 23.52 -0.78
N LYS A 64 -2.21 22.65 -1.81
CA LYS A 64 -3.18 22.57 -2.90
C LYS A 64 -3.30 21.12 -3.40
N SER A 65 -4.53 20.59 -3.39
CA SER A 65 -4.87 19.31 -4.02
C SER A 65 -6.34 19.25 -4.39
N GLU A 66 -6.69 18.38 -5.35
CA GLU A 66 -8.06 18.10 -5.77
C GLU A 66 -8.19 16.57 -5.97
N GLY A 67 -8.98 15.92 -5.10
CA GLY A 67 -9.09 14.45 -5.09
C GLY A 67 -7.73 13.78 -4.85
N ASN A 68 -7.22 13.08 -5.86
CA ASN A 68 -5.91 12.44 -5.85
C ASN A 68 -4.80 13.27 -6.55
N HIS A 69 -5.13 14.42 -7.12
CA HIS A 69 -4.18 15.31 -7.76
C HIS A 69 -3.56 16.24 -6.71
N VAL A 70 -2.26 16.13 -6.48
CA VAL A 70 -1.50 16.96 -5.54
C VAL A 70 -0.66 17.94 -6.33
N TYR A 71 -0.92 19.22 -6.14
CA TYR A 71 -0.19 20.32 -6.79
C TYR A 71 0.98 20.80 -5.95
N THR A 72 0.70 21.21 -4.72
CA THR A 72 1.72 21.83 -3.87
C THR A 72 1.71 21.29 -2.45
N VAL A 73 2.89 21.23 -1.87
CA VAL A 73 3.16 21.00 -0.44
C VAL A 73 3.98 22.18 0.07
N ASP A 74 3.54 22.85 1.14
CA ASP A 74 4.11 24.10 1.66
C ASP A 74 4.27 25.21 0.57
N ASN A 75 3.32 25.29 -0.36
CA ASN A 75 3.32 26.18 -1.53
C ASN A 75 4.44 25.95 -2.55
N ILE A 76 5.10 24.80 -2.51
CA ILE A 76 6.12 24.38 -3.48
C ILE A 76 5.52 23.24 -4.31
N PRO A 77 5.74 23.19 -5.64
CA PRO A 77 5.31 22.07 -6.46
C PRO A 77 5.77 20.73 -5.88
N VAL A 78 4.85 19.77 -5.80
CA VAL A 78 5.12 18.51 -5.08
C VAL A 78 6.21 17.68 -5.77
N LEU A 79 6.31 17.76 -7.10
CA LEU A 79 7.36 17.09 -7.87
C LEU A 79 8.74 17.64 -7.53
N ASP A 80 8.89 18.96 -7.41
CA ASP A 80 10.16 19.60 -7.07
C ASP A 80 10.66 19.17 -5.69
N LEU A 81 9.75 19.06 -4.73
CA LEU A 81 10.10 18.53 -3.41
C LEU A 81 10.48 17.06 -3.46
N THR A 82 9.79 16.25 -4.27
CA THR A 82 10.10 14.83 -4.43
C THR A 82 11.48 14.65 -5.06
N ILE A 83 11.78 15.40 -6.13
CA ILE A 83 13.09 15.42 -6.78
C ILE A 83 14.17 15.78 -5.76
N LYS A 84 13.96 16.86 -5.01
CA LYS A 84 14.92 17.33 -4.00
C LYS A 84 15.16 16.29 -2.89
N TYR A 85 14.11 15.70 -2.32
CA TYR A 85 14.27 14.71 -1.26
C TYR A 85 14.74 13.34 -1.77
N GLY A 86 14.46 13.02 -3.02
CA GLY A 86 14.91 11.81 -3.68
C GLY A 86 16.34 11.87 -4.22
N GLY A 87 16.94 13.06 -4.29
CA GLY A 87 18.25 13.25 -4.91
C GLY A 87 18.22 13.02 -6.43
N LEU A 88 17.10 13.37 -7.07
CA LEU A 88 16.82 13.08 -8.48
C LEU A 88 17.12 14.30 -9.39
N GLU A 89 18.10 15.15 -9.06
CA GLU A 89 18.35 16.42 -9.80
C GLU A 89 18.76 16.22 -11.26
N ASN A 90 19.16 15.01 -11.66
CA ASN A 90 19.60 14.71 -13.03
C ASN A 90 18.55 14.02 -13.90
N ILE A 91 17.26 14.01 -13.49
CA ILE A 91 16.20 13.40 -14.27
C ILE A 91 15.95 14.22 -15.55
N LYS A 92 15.63 13.51 -16.64
CA LYS A 92 15.12 14.14 -17.86
C LYS A 92 13.63 14.41 -17.69
N GLU A 93 13.22 15.64 -17.88
CA GLU A 93 11.80 15.98 -17.95
C GLU A 93 11.08 15.11 -18.99
N LYS A 94 9.84 14.74 -18.69
CA LYS A 94 8.95 13.92 -19.52
C LYS A 94 9.42 12.48 -19.76
N ASP A 95 10.38 11.99 -18.97
CA ASP A 95 10.77 10.59 -19.00
C ASP A 95 9.71 9.73 -18.27
N PRO A 96 9.06 8.76 -18.94
CA PRO A 96 8.06 7.90 -18.31
C PRO A 96 8.62 7.05 -17.16
N GLU A 97 9.91 6.71 -17.18
CA GLU A 97 10.56 5.92 -16.13
C GLU A 97 10.61 6.69 -14.80
N VAL A 98 10.72 8.03 -14.88
CA VAL A 98 10.73 8.91 -13.70
C VAL A 98 9.43 8.80 -12.90
N ALA A 99 8.27 8.76 -13.56
CA ALA A 99 6.98 8.62 -12.87
C ALA A 99 6.92 7.29 -12.10
N MET A 100 7.43 6.21 -12.69
CA MET A 100 7.48 4.91 -12.04
C MET A 100 8.47 4.89 -10.87
N GLU A 101 9.64 5.50 -11.03
CA GLU A 101 10.64 5.63 -9.98
C GLU A 101 10.08 6.41 -8.79
N ILE A 102 9.41 7.54 -9.03
CA ILE A 102 8.74 8.33 -8.00
C ILE A 102 7.67 7.48 -7.29
N ALA A 103 6.85 6.76 -8.05
CA ALA A 103 5.77 5.96 -7.50
C ALA A 103 6.26 4.89 -6.52
N VAL A 104 7.30 4.17 -6.87
CA VAL A 104 7.76 3.00 -6.09
C VAL A 104 8.74 3.37 -4.98
N ASN A 105 9.56 4.40 -5.18
CA ASN A 105 10.62 4.74 -4.24
C ASN A 105 10.24 5.86 -3.26
N PHE A 106 9.42 6.83 -3.70
CA PHE A 106 9.16 8.06 -2.95
C PHE A 106 7.67 8.33 -2.67
N PRO A 107 6.87 7.35 -2.22
CA PRO A 107 5.47 7.61 -1.91
C PRO A 107 5.33 8.67 -0.82
N LEU A 108 4.33 9.55 -0.95
CA LEU A 108 3.94 10.42 0.15
C LEU A 108 3.37 9.59 1.30
N GLN A 109 3.78 9.89 2.51
CA GLN A 109 3.23 9.33 3.74
C GLN A 109 2.16 10.28 4.30
N LEU A 110 0.91 10.01 3.96
CA LEU A 110 -0.23 10.76 4.47
C LEU A 110 -0.43 10.43 5.94
N GLN A 111 -0.15 11.41 6.81
CA GLN A 111 -0.20 11.23 8.26
C GLN A 111 -1.64 11.05 8.74
N ARG A 112 -1.83 10.27 9.78
CA ARG A 112 -3.10 10.05 10.47
C ARG A 112 -3.02 10.58 11.89
N GLU A 113 -4.17 10.93 12.45
CA GLU A 113 -4.26 11.30 13.86
C GLU A 113 -3.88 10.12 14.77
N PHE A 114 -4.24 8.91 14.35
CA PHE A 114 -3.94 7.66 15.04
C PHE A 114 -3.43 6.62 14.05
N GLY A 115 -2.45 5.82 14.48
CA GLY A 115 -1.91 4.69 13.75
C GLY A 115 -0.84 5.07 12.71
N ASP A 116 -0.45 4.07 11.93
CA ASP A 116 0.56 4.23 10.89
C ASP A 116 0.05 5.12 9.74
N PRO A 117 0.94 5.87 9.06
CA PRO A 117 0.57 6.67 7.91
C PRO A 117 0.10 5.80 6.74
N VAL A 118 -0.68 6.41 5.84
CA VAL A 118 -1.13 5.78 4.60
C VAL A 118 -0.27 6.26 3.45
N MET A 119 0.29 5.33 2.68
CA MET A 119 1.12 5.67 1.52
C MET A 119 0.28 6.12 0.34
N ARG A 120 0.79 7.12 -0.38
CA ARG A 120 0.20 7.67 -1.59
C ARG A 120 1.30 7.89 -2.65
N PRO A 121 1.64 6.85 -3.42
CA PRO A 121 2.58 6.98 -4.53
C PRO A 121 2.01 7.87 -5.63
N GLY A 122 2.84 8.70 -6.23
CA GLY A 122 2.51 9.55 -7.38
C GLY A 122 2.66 8.75 -8.69
N LEU A 123 1.54 8.29 -9.25
CA LEU A 123 1.54 7.38 -10.40
C LEU A 123 1.68 8.09 -11.76
N LEU A 124 1.25 9.32 -11.87
CA LEU A 124 1.28 10.10 -13.10
C LEU A 124 1.77 11.51 -12.80
N VAL A 125 2.81 11.94 -13.49
CA VAL A 125 3.41 13.28 -13.34
C VAL A 125 2.84 14.22 -14.37
N ASP A 126 2.42 15.41 -13.95
CA ASP A 126 2.17 16.56 -14.84
C ASP A 126 3.39 17.49 -14.83
N TRP A 127 4.12 17.46 -15.91
CA TRP A 127 5.34 18.27 -16.09
C TRP A 127 5.09 19.75 -16.35
N ASN A 128 3.82 20.16 -16.61
CA ASN A 128 3.51 21.56 -16.90
C ASN A 128 3.46 22.38 -15.61
N ASP A 129 2.97 21.79 -14.52
CA ASP A 129 2.85 22.47 -13.23
C ASP A 129 3.63 21.77 -12.11
N HIS A 130 4.44 20.75 -12.47
CA HIS A 130 5.25 19.94 -11.56
C HIS A 130 4.42 19.30 -10.43
N SER A 131 3.25 18.82 -10.78
CA SER A 131 2.33 18.09 -9.89
C SER A 131 2.31 16.60 -10.19
N PHE A 132 1.59 15.82 -9.40
CA PHE A 132 1.31 14.44 -9.75
C PHE A 132 -0.04 13.93 -9.21
N TYR A 133 -0.55 12.90 -9.87
CA TYR A 133 -1.71 12.14 -9.45
C TYR A 133 -1.29 10.96 -8.60
N CYS A 134 -1.77 10.92 -7.37
CA CYS A 134 -1.53 9.83 -6.44
C CYS A 134 -2.46 8.63 -6.73
N SER A 135 -2.08 7.46 -6.22
CA SER A 135 -2.90 6.24 -6.25
C SER A 135 -4.20 6.32 -5.46
N GLY A 136 -4.38 7.33 -4.63
CA GLY A 136 -5.58 7.59 -3.84
C GLY A 136 -5.65 9.03 -3.37
N SER A 137 -6.79 9.42 -2.83
CA SER A 137 -7.06 10.80 -2.41
C SER A 137 -6.06 11.30 -1.37
N VAL A 138 -5.67 12.57 -1.55
CA VAL A 138 -4.82 13.35 -0.64
C VAL A 138 -5.50 14.68 -0.40
N PRO A 139 -6.34 14.81 0.65
CA PRO A 139 -7.08 16.03 0.91
C PRO A 139 -6.17 17.24 1.15
N GLN A 140 -6.55 18.40 0.63
CA GLN A 140 -5.87 19.67 0.96
C GLN A 140 -5.91 19.93 2.47
N GLY A 141 -4.83 20.46 3.01
CA GLY A 141 -4.64 20.63 4.45
C GLY A 141 -4.10 19.39 5.17
N SER A 142 -4.00 18.24 4.47
CA SER A 142 -3.41 17.03 5.06
C SER A 142 -1.93 17.25 5.39
N LYS A 143 -1.50 16.55 6.44
CA LYS A 143 -0.10 16.45 6.83
C LYS A 143 0.55 15.29 6.09
N VAL A 144 1.70 15.53 5.50
CA VAL A 144 2.47 14.51 4.76
C VAL A 144 3.94 14.53 5.15
N ARG A 145 4.60 13.39 4.98
CA ARG A 145 6.07 13.30 4.95
C ARG A 145 6.49 12.63 3.64
N PHE A 146 7.70 12.92 3.19
CA PHE A 146 8.29 12.21 2.06
C PHE A 146 8.92 10.91 2.51
N SER A 147 9.03 9.95 1.61
CA SER A 147 9.73 8.69 1.83
C SER A 147 11.13 8.73 1.26
N ILE A 148 12.00 7.88 1.76
CA ILE A 148 13.24 7.48 1.10
C ILE A 148 13.06 6.14 0.40
N PRO A 149 13.92 5.78 -0.58
CA PRO A 149 13.86 4.48 -1.24
C PRO A 149 13.84 3.33 -0.24
N PRO A 150 13.13 2.25 -0.57
CA PRO A 150 13.04 1.09 0.31
C PRO A 150 14.39 0.36 0.41
N ASP A 151 14.66 -0.17 1.58
CA ASP A 151 15.80 -1.03 1.88
C ASP A 151 15.30 -2.36 2.51
N PHE A 152 16.22 -3.16 3.03
CA PHE A 152 15.91 -4.42 3.71
C PHE A 152 14.90 -4.25 4.86
N ASP A 153 14.91 -3.11 5.56
CA ASP A 153 14.04 -2.86 6.69
C ASP A 153 12.55 -2.83 6.29
N VAL A 154 12.25 -2.50 5.03
CA VAL A 154 10.85 -2.52 4.51
C VAL A 154 10.27 -3.92 4.56
N MET A 155 11.03 -4.92 4.13
CA MET A 155 10.65 -6.33 4.20
C MET A 155 10.58 -6.82 5.66
N GLU A 156 11.59 -6.52 6.47
CA GLU A 156 11.65 -6.94 7.88
C GLU A 156 10.47 -6.37 8.69
N LYS A 157 10.06 -5.15 8.43
CA LYS A 157 8.89 -4.54 9.08
C LYS A 157 7.60 -5.27 8.77
N VAL A 158 7.42 -5.73 7.53
CA VAL A 158 6.25 -6.54 7.18
C VAL A 158 6.26 -7.86 7.95
N ILE A 159 7.37 -8.59 7.93
CA ILE A 159 7.49 -9.87 8.63
C ILE A 159 7.26 -9.68 10.14
N THR A 160 7.89 -8.67 10.74
CA THR A 160 7.70 -8.34 12.17
C THR A 160 6.27 -7.95 12.47
N GLY A 161 5.60 -7.20 11.57
CA GLY A 161 4.20 -6.84 11.70
C GLY A 161 3.28 -8.08 11.71
N VAL A 162 3.56 -9.06 10.87
CA VAL A 162 2.83 -10.33 10.81
C VAL A 162 3.12 -11.19 12.04
N GLN A 163 4.36 -11.22 12.52
CA GLN A 163 4.72 -11.89 13.78
C GLN A 163 3.99 -11.27 14.98
N ALA A 164 3.87 -9.94 15.00
CA ALA A 164 3.11 -9.25 16.04
C ALA A 164 1.61 -9.58 15.98
N LEU A 165 1.03 -9.70 14.77
CA LEU A 165 -0.34 -10.17 14.59
C LEU A 165 -0.54 -11.57 15.15
N LYS A 166 0.41 -12.50 14.88
CA LYS A 166 0.38 -13.84 15.47
C LYS A 166 0.42 -13.79 16.98
N ALA A 167 1.33 -13.03 17.55
CA ALA A 167 1.54 -12.99 18.99
C ALA A 167 0.35 -12.38 19.75
N ALA A 168 -0.31 -11.36 19.18
CA ALA A 168 -1.33 -10.59 19.86
C ALA A 168 -2.76 -11.06 19.59
N GLU A 169 -3.05 -11.51 18.35
CA GLU A 169 -4.43 -11.67 17.89
C GLU A 169 -4.74 -13.04 17.27
N MET A 170 -3.74 -13.74 16.70
CA MET A 170 -3.93 -14.95 15.92
C MET A 170 -2.80 -15.97 16.17
N PRO A 171 -2.71 -16.58 17.37
CA PRO A 171 -1.60 -17.49 17.71
C PRO A 171 -1.46 -18.69 16.77
N GLU A 172 -2.58 -19.16 16.21
CA GLU A 172 -2.66 -20.24 15.23
C GLU A 172 -3.44 -19.79 14.01
N ALA A 173 -3.11 -20.33 12.83
CA ALA A 173 -3.86 -20.13 11.60
C ALA A 173 -3.91 -21.44 10.82
N ASP A 174 -5.07 -21.72 10.23
CA ASP A 174 -5.27 -22.87 9.32
C ASP A 174 -5.00 -22.47 7.86
N ALA A 175 -5.14 -21.17 7.54
CA ALA A 175 -4.82 -20.62 6.23
C ALA A 175 -4.43 -19.15 6.33
N VAL A 176 -3.65 -18.69 5.35
CA VAL A 176 -3.22 -17.29 5.22
C VAL A 176 -3.53 -16.79 3.81
N VAL A 177 -4.09 -15.58 3.72
CA VAL A 177 -4.29 -14.88 2.45
C VAL A 177 -3.48 -13.59 2.45
N VAL A 178 -2.77 -13.32 1.36
CA VAL A 178 -1.90 -12.14 1.23
C VAL A 178 -2.30 -11.30 0.04
N PHE A 179 -2.53 -10.01 0.27
CA PHE A 179 -2.65 -9.00 -0.77
C PHE A 179 -1.45 -8.07 -0.64
N SER A 180 -0.52 -8.15 -1.58
CA SER A 180 0.69 -7.33 -1.58
C SER A 180 0.65 -6.34 -2.73
N CYS A 181 0.99 -5.08 -2.47
CA CYS A 181 1.01 -4.06 -3.50
C CYS A 181 1.97 -4.43 -4.65
N ALA A 182 1.49 -4.34 -5.89
CA ALA A 182 2.32 -4.61 -7.06
C ALA A 182 3.57 -3.73 -7.12
N GLY A 183 3.48 -2.47 -6.68
CA GLY A 183 4.64 -1.57 -6.58
C GLY A 183 5.77 -2.11 -5.70
N ARG A 184 5.48 -3.02 -4.76
CA ARG A 184 6.52 -3.67 -3.94
C ARG A 184 7.40 -4.61 -4.75
N ILE A 185 6.87 -5.24 -5.79
CA ILE A 185 7.68 -6.08 -6.70
C ILE A 185 8.78 -5.24 -7.34
N LEU A 186 8.43 -4.05 -7.84
CA LEU A 186 9.38 -3.15 -8.48
C LEU A 186 10.38 -2.57 -7.47
N ALA A 187 9.89 -2.16 -6.30
CA ALA A 187 10.69 -1.53 -5.28
C ALA A 187 11.68 -2.50 -4.58
N LEU A 188 11.26 -3.72 -4.31
CA LEU A 188 12.03 -4.71 -3.55
C LEU A 188 12.78 -5.72 -4.45
N GLY A 189 12.36 -5.88 -5.71
CA GLY A 189 12.97 -6.84 -6.62
C GLY A 189 13.07 -8.24 -6.00
N PRO A 190 14.27 -8.86 -5.97
CA PRO A 190 14.46 -10.21 -5.41
C PRO A 190 14.08 -10.37 -3.94
N LEU A 191 14.09 -9.29 -3.15
CA LEU A 191 13.69 -9.31 -1.73
C LEU A 191 12.22 -9.64 -1.54
N MET A 192 11.39 -9.45 -2.58
CA MET A 192 9.96 -9.78 -2.53
C MET A 192 9.73 -11.26 -2.20
N ASN A 193 10.54 -12.16 -2.76
CA ASN A 193 10.46 -13.59 -2.46
C ASN A 193 10.77 -13.86 -0.99
N GLN A 194 11.77 -13.19 -0.42
CA GLN A 194 12.12 -13.33 1.00
C GLN A 194 11.01 -12.82 1.91
N GLU A 195 10.32 -11.74 1.54
CA GLU A 195 9.15 -11.24 2.28
C GLU A 195 8.04 -12.29 2.30
N ILE A 196 7.68 -12.87 1.13
CA ILE A 196 6.65 -13.89 1.02
C ILE A 196 6.99 -15.14 1.83
N GLU A 197 8.24 -15.62 1.74
CA GLU A 197 8.72 -16.75 2.55
C GLU A 197 8.71 -16.43 4.04
N GLY A 198 9.12 -15.23 4.43
CA GLY A 198 9.08 -14.77 5.80
C GLY A 198 7.67 -14.77 6.38
N ILE A 199 6.68 -14.29 5.63
CA ILE A 199 5.27 -14.33 6.02
C ILE A 199 4.78 -15.76 6.15
N LYS A 200 5.07 -16.62 5.17
CA LYS A 200 4.69 -18.05 5.19
C LYS A 200 5.20 -18.77 6.43
N ASN A 201 6.43 -18.49 6.82
CA ASN A 201 7.07 -19.14 7.96
C ASN A 201 6.48 -18.72 9.33
N VAL A 202 5.68 -17.65 9.40
CA VAL A 202 5.08 -17.20 10.68
C VAL A 202 4.15 -18.26 11.25
N TRP A 203 3.23 -18.82 10.44
CA TRP A 203 2.31 -19.89 10.90
C TRP A 203 2.63 -21.25 10.30
N ASN A 204 3.42 -21.30 9.23
CA ASN A 204 3.64 -22.51 8.42
C ASN A 204 2.33 -23.17 7.94
N ALA A 205 1.32 -22.34 7.68
CA ALA A 205 0.01 -22.73 7.17
C ALA A 205 -0.05 -22.61 5.63
N PRO A 206 -1.01 -23.27 4.96
CA PRO A 206 -1.30 -23.01 3.55
C PRO A 206 -1.49 -21.53 3.31
N MET A 207 -0.83 -20.99 2.28
CA MET A 207 -0.86 -19.58 1.94
C MET A 207 -1.13 -19.37 0.46
N ALA A 208 -2.05 -18.46 0.16
CA ALA A 208 -2.34 -18.00 -1.20
C ALA A 208 -2.47 -16.47 -1.19
N GLY A 209 -2.36 -15.84 -2.36
CA GLY A 209 -2.51 -14.39 -2.44
C GLY A 209 -2.34 -13.87 -3.85
N MET A 210 -2.32 -12.56 -3.96
CA MET A 210 -2.12 -11.86 -5.22
C MET A 210 -1.35 -10.56 -5.00
N PHE A 211 -0.68 -10.10 -6.05
CA PHE A 211 -0.22 -8.72 -6.11
C PHE A 211 -1.37 -7.82 -6.56
N SER A 212 -1.55 -6.71 -5.86
CA SER A 212 -2.71 -5.82 -5.97
C SER A 212 -2.31 -4.37 -6.27
N ASN A 213 -3.21 -3.60 -6.88
CA ASN A 213 -3.01 -2.18 -7.13
C ASN A 213 -3.34 -1.31 -5.90
N ALA A 214 -4.06 -1.85 -4.93
CA ALA A 214 -4.30 -1.27 -3.62
C ALA A 214 -4.75 -2.36 -2.64
N GLU A 215 -4.58 -2.14 -1.36
CA GLU A 215 -4.91 -3.06 -0.29
C GLU A 215 -6.00 -2.45 0.61
N LEU A 216 -6.94 -3.28 1.05
CA LEU A 216 -7.99 -2.91 2.01
C LEU A 216 -7.73 -3.62 3.32
N ALA A 217 -7.42 -2.87 4.36
CA ALA A 217 -7.18 -3.40 5.71
C ALA A 217 -7.09 -2.26 6.74
N ARG A 218 -6.76 -2.64 7.98
CA ARG A 218 -6.30 -1.71 9.01
C ARG A 218 -4.78 -1.76 9.11
N ALA A 219 -4.15 -0.61 9.16
CA ALA A 219 -2.78 -0.48 9.64
C ALA A 219 -2.75 -0.55 11.18
N THR A 220 -1.57 -0.64 11.77
CA THR A 220 -1.42 -0.65 13.23
C THR A 220 -2.01 0.61 13.85
N GLY A 221 -2.98 0.45 14.74
CA GLY A 221 -3.67 1.56 15.42
C GLY A 221 -4.54 2.44 14.50
N GLY A 222 -4.65 2.08 13.21
CA GLY A 222 -5.36 2.87 12.20
C GLY A 222 -6.80 2.42 11.96
N ASN A 223 -7.46 3.14 11.07
CA ASN A 223 -8.79 2.82 10.58
C ASN A 223 -8.76 1.81 9.42
N LEU A 224 -9.94 1.27 9.09
CA LEU A 224 -10.11 0.54 7.83
C LEU A 224 -10.03 1.53 6.68
N GLU A 225 -9.00 1.38 5.85
CA GLU A 225 -8.72 2.28 4.74
C GLU A 225 -8.21 1.52 3.51
N MET A 226 -8.19 2.20 2.38
CA MET A 226 -7.44 1.78 1.21
C MET A 226 -5.98 2.19 1.39
N HIS A 227 -5.10 1.22 1.31
CA HIS A 227 -3.65 1.37 1.40
C HIS A 227 -2.98 1.19 0.04
N ASN A 228 -1.75 1.68 -0.07
CA ASN A 228 -0.83 1.45 -1.18
C ASN A 228 0.56 1.15 -0.61
N CYS A 229 1.43 0.54 -1.39
CA CYS A 229 2.78 0.15 -0.98
C CYS A 229 2.81 -0.76 0.27
N THR A 230 1.70 -1.42 0.60
CA THR A 230 1.57 -2.28 1.78
C THR A 230 1.54 -3.76 1.38
N THR A 231 1.77 -4.60 2.37
CA THR A 231 1.38 -6.01 2.35
C THR A 231 0.28 -6.19 3.38
N CYS A 232 -0.91 -6.59 2.93
CA CYS A 232 -2.02 -7.00 3.77
C CYS A 232 -1.97 -8.51 3.97
N CYS A 233 -1.64 -8.95 5.17
CA CYS A 233 -1.65 -10.36 5.56
C CYS A 233 -2.89 -10.66 6.39
N VAL A 234 -3.65 -11.69 6.00
CA VAL A 234 -4.90 -12.11 6.62
C VAL A 234 -4.79 -13.57 7.02
N ALA A 235 -4.93 -13.85 8.30
CA ALA A 235 -4.93 -15.20 8.85
C ALA A 235 -6.34 -15.65 9.20
N LEU A 236 -6.66 -16.90 8.92
CA LEU A 236 -7.94 -17.55 9.17
C LEU A 236 -7.73 -18.76 10.07
N LYS A 237 -8.64 -18.96 11.02
CA LYS A 237 -8.64 -20.08 11.94
C LYS A 237 -10.08 -20.58 12.17
N GLU A 238 -10.33 -21.86 11.96
CA GLU A 238 -11.58 -22.50 12.37
C GLU A 238 -11.67 -22.52 13.90
N LYS A 239 -12.87 -22.22 14.43
CA LYS A 239 -13.11 -22.16 15.89
C LYS A 239 -13.52 -23.49 16.47
#